data_0974ab3cdc8ff61f64a34a74215b235a
#
_entry.id   0974ab3cdc8ff61f64a34a74215b235a
#
_cell.length_a   1.000
_cell.length_b   1.000
_cell.length_c   1.000
_cell.angle_alpha   90.00
_cell.angle_beta   90.00
_cell.angle_gamma   90.00
#
_symmetry.space_group_name_H-M   'P 1'
#
loop_
_entity.id
_entity.type
_entity.pdbx_description
1 polymer ?
#
loop_
_entity_poly.entity_id
_entity_poly.type
_entity_poly.pdbx_seq_one_letter_code
_entity_poly.pdbx_strand_id
1 'polypeptide(L)'
;MFKKLSLYFTSLVLAFTMIGSAYAVTLKASHQWPGTPRADGSYDPRHEMVQIIADEVKKANVGIDIRIYPAKSLYKPKEQWKPMTTGQLDISAFPLAYASKFHPEFDATLMPGTVKNHDHALRFNKGPMMTEIKRIITDAGVVVLSDAWLGGGFASKSKCIKNPSDAKGQVMRAAGKAFNQMLEAAGAGIQSMPSSEIYTGLQLSLIHI
;
A
#
# COMPACT_ATOMS: atom_id res chain seq x y z
N MET A 1 -54.35 6.74 -41.83
CA MET A 1 -53.67 5.59 -41.19
C MET A 1 -52.17 5.78 -41.08
N PHE A 2 -51.50 6.40 -42.03
CA PHE A 2 -50.03 6.61 -42.07
C PHE A 2 -49.45 7.59 -41.03
N LYS A 3 -50.19 8.63 -40.58
CA LYS A 3 -49.74 9.60 -39.59
C LYS A 3 -49.58 9.02 -38.16
N LYS A 4 -50.37 8.03 -37.76
CA LYS A 4 -50.25 7.37 -36.44
C LYS A 4 -49.07 6.39 -36.39
N LEU A 5 -48.73 5.74 -37.53
CA LEU A 5 -47.61 4.81 -37.61
C LEU A 5 -46.27 5.54 -37.51
N SER A 6 -46.15 6.76 -38.05
CA SER A 6 -44.96 7.60 -37.96
C SER A 6 -44.66 8.09 -36.51
N LEU A 7 -45.73 8.34 -35.70
CA LEU A 7 -45.55 8.78 -34.32
C LEU A 7 -45.00 7.66 -33.41
N TYR A 8 -45.39 6.40 -33.65
CA TYR A 8 -44.88 5.26 -32.88
C TYR A 8 -43.44 4.90 -33.26
N PHE A 9 -43.04 5.12 -34.51
CA PHE A 9 -41.68 4.87 -34.97
C PHE A 9 -40.69 5.92 -34.39
N THR A 10 -41.09 7.21 -34.32
CA THR A 10 -40.27 8.27 -33.71
C THR A 10 -40.16 8.11 -32.21
N SER A 11 -41.19 7.67 -31.49
CA SER A 11 -41.09 7.40 -30.04
C SER A 11 -40.23 6.17 -29.72
N LEU A 12 -40.20 5.14 -30.57
CA LEU A 12 -39.37 3.97 -30.41
C LEU A 12 -37.87 4.27 -30.63
N VAL A 13 -37.56 5.14 -31.60
CA VAL A 13 -36.18 5.59 -31.87
C VAL A 13 -35.67 6.51 -30.76
N LEU A 14 -36.51 7.36 -30.17
CA LEU A 14 -36.12 8.21 -29.03
C LEU A 14 -35.86 7.40 -27.74
N ALA A 15 -36.56 6.28 -27.53
CA ALA A 15 -36.36 5.42 -26.38
C ALA A 15 -35.03 4.63 -26.45
N PHE A 16 -34.49 4.42 -27.66
CA PHE A 16 -33.21 3.69 -27.81
C PHE A 16 -31.97 4.56 -27.67
N THR A 17 -32.10 5.89 -27.68
CA THR A 17 -30.95 6.80 -27.55
C THR A 17 -30.61 7.19 -26.11
N MET A 18 -31.35 6.70 -25.11
CA MET A 18 -31.04 6.89 -23.69
C MET A 18 -30.26 5.73 -23.04
N ILE A 19 -29.55 4.92 -23.82
CA ILE A 19 -28.50 4.07 -23.26
C ILE A 19 -27.31 5.00 -22.99
N GLY A 20 -27.39 5.72 -21.90
CA GLY A 20 -26.26 6.51 -21.40
C GLY A 20 -25.05 5.60 -21.30
N SER A 21 -23.99 5.95 -22.01
CA SER A 21 -22.70 5.30 -21.83
C SER A 21 -22.37 5.42 -20.33
N ALA A 22 -22.44 4.31 -19.60
CA ALA A 22 -21.95 4.24 -18.25
C ALA A 22 -20.45 4.52 -18.34
N TYR A 23 -20.03 5.76 -18.07
CA TYR A 23 -18.62 6.08 -17.95
C TYR A 23 -18.06 5.28 -16.81
N ALA A 24 -17.02 4.48 -17.08
CA ALA A 24 -16.31 3.78 -16.04
C ALA A 24 -15.73 4.80 -15.05
N VAL A 25 -15.97 4.60 -13.77
CA VAL A 25 -15.35 5.41 -12.71
C VAL A 25 -13.89 5.00 -12.61
N THR A 26 -12.98 5.96 -12.78
CA THR A 26 -11.54 5.69 -12.65
C THR A 26 -11.07 5.99 -11.23
N LEU A 27 -10.67 4.95 -10.50
CA LEU A 27 -10.09 5.04 -9.17
C LEU A 27 -8.57 5.20 -9.26
N LYS A 28 -8.00 6.07 -8.44
CA LYS A 28 -6.55 6.29 -8.32
C LYS A 28 -5.98 5.38 -7.26
N ALA A 29 -5.05 4.50 -7.64
CA ALA A 29 -4.30 3.65 -6.72
C ALA A 29 -2.84 4.10 -6.62
N SER A 30 -2.35 4.41 -5.42
CA SER A 30 -0.99 4.91 -5.20
C SER A 30 -0.17 3.99 -4.31
N HIS A 31 1.11 3.81 -4.66
CA HIS A 31 2.09 3.11 -3.83
C HIS A 31 3.53 3.57 -4.12
N GLN A 32 4.46 3.16 -3.25
CA GLN A 32 5.85 3.61 -3.32
C GLN A 32 6.81 2.71 -4.11
N TRP A 33 6.40 1.50 -4.46
CA TRP A 33 7.27 0.50 -5.09
C TRP A 33 7.35 0.66 -6.60
N PRO A 34 8.47 0.19 -7.23
CA PRO A 34 8.61 0.28 -8.68
C PRO A 34 7.47 -0.44 -9.42
N GLY A 35 6.98 0.18 -10.48
CA GLY A 35 6.01 -0.42 -11.42
C GLY A 35 6.69 -0.97 -12.69
N THR A 36 8.01 -1.03 -12.70
CA THR A 36 8.80 -1.61 -13.81
C THR A 36 9.30 -3.00 -13.42
N PRO A 37 9.40 -3.93 -14.37
CA PRO A 37 9.95 -5.26 -14.09
C PRO A 37 11.44 -5.18 -13.70
N ARG A 38 11.88 -6.15 -12.93
CA ARG A 38 13.28 -6.42 -12.62
C ARG A 38 14.00 -7.05 -13.83
N ALA A 39 15.31 -7.24 -13.73
CA ALA A 39 16.11 -7.84 -14.79
C ALA A 39 15.68 -9.27 -15.15
N ASP A 40 15.08 -10.00 -14.22
CA ASP A 40 14.53 -11.35 -14.41
C ASP A 40 13.09 -11.36 -14.95
N GLY A 41 12.53 -10.18 -15.27
CA GLY A 41 11.15 -10.01 -15.74
C GLY A 41 10.09 -9.97 -14.64
N SER A 42 10.44 -10.25 -13.38
CA SER A 42 9.49 -10.20 -12.26
C SER A 42 9.21 -8.76 -11.81
N TYR A 43 8.04 -8.52 -11.27
CA TYR A 43 7.71 -7.26 -10.62
C TYR A 43 7.98 -7.30 -9.11
N ASP A 44 7.94 -6.14 -8.48
CA ASP A 44 7.86 -6.08 -7.03
C ASP A 44 6.51 -6.67 -6.57
N PRO A 45 6.47 -7.70 -5.70
CA PRO A 45 5.22 -8.38 -5.35
C PRO A 45 4.17 -7.46 -4.73
N ARG A 46 4.60 -6.33 -4.18
CA ARG A 46 3.69 -5.33 -3.62
C ARG A 46 3.03 -4.45 -4.70
N HIS A 47 3.73 -4.21 -5.82
CA HIS A 47 3.14 -3.63 -7.02
C HIS A 47 2.20 -4.63 -7.68
N GLU A 48 2.65 -5.87 -7.84
CA GLU A 48 1.89 -6.95 -8.47
C GLU A 48 0.55 -7.21 -7.76
N MET A 49 0.51 -7.15 -6.43
CA MET A 49 -0.74 -7.24 -5.66
C MET A 49 -1.75 -6.16 -6.08
N VAL A 50 -1.33 -4.92 -6.28
CA VAL A 50 -2.21 -3.83 -6.73
C VAL A 50 -2.61 -4.01 -8.18
N GLN A 51 -1.70 -4.51 -9.03
CA GLN A 51 -1.97 -4.80 -10.43
C GLN A 51 -3.02 -5.92 -10.58
N ILE A 52 -2.90 -7.00 -9.81
CA ILE A 52 -3.89 -8.10 -9.79
C ILE A 52 -5.28 -7.56 -9.45
N ILE A 53 -5.40 -6.69 -8.45
CA ILE A 53 -6.68 -6.08 -8.08
C ILE A 53 -7.24 -5.26 -9.25
N ALA A 54 -6.40 -4.45 -9.90
CA ALA A 54 -6.82 -3.63 -11.04
C ALA A 54 -7.28 -4.50 -12.23
N ASP A 55 -6.54 -5.56 -12.54
CA ASP A 55 -6.85 -6.46 -13.65
C ASP A 55 -8.14 -7.27 -13.40
N GLU A 56 -8.35 -7.76 -12.18
CA GLU A 56 -9.58 -8.49 -11.84
C GLU A 56 -10.82 -7.57 -11.82
N VAL A 57 -10.69 -6.33 -11.35
CA VAL A 57 -11.78 -5.33 -11.44
C VAL A 57 -12.12 -5.02 -12.90
N LYS A 58 -11.10 -4.82 -13.74
CA LYS A 58 -11.28 -4.60 -15.17
C LYS A 58 -11.94 -5.78 -15.86
N LYS A 59 -11.51 -7.00 -15.55
CA LYS A 59 -12.07 -8.26 -16.06
C LYS A 59 -13.53 -8.46 -15.63
N ALA A 60 -13.87 -8.07 -14.42
CA ALA A 60 -15.24 -8.15 -13.91
C ALA A 60 -16.20 -7.17 -14.61
N ASN A 61 -15.68 -6.18 -15.34
CA ASN A 61 -16.45 -5.20 -16.12
C ASN A 61 -17.60 -4.54 -15.34
N VAL A 62 -17.32 -4.15 -14.11
CA VAL A 62 -18.30 -3.55 -13.18
C VAL A 62 -18.42 -2.02 -13.29
N GLY A 63 -17.96 -1.43 -14.38
CA GLY A 63 -17.99 0.03 -14.58
C GLY A 63 -16.96 0.78 -13.75
N ILE A 64 -15.91 0.08 -13.28
CA ILE A 64 -14.78 0.65 -12.53
C ILE A 64 -13.50 0.34 -13.29
N ASP A 65 -12.61 1.33 -13.37
CA ASP A 65 -11.22 1.18 -13.81
C ASP A 65 -10.28 1.64 -12.70
N ILE A 66 -9.10 1.02 -12.56
CA ILE A 66 -8.11 1.40 -11.55
C ILE A 66 -6.84 1.86 -12.23
N ARG A 67 -6.52 3.15 -12.06
CA ARG A 67 -5.26 3.73 -12.52
C ARG A 67 -4.21 3.67 -11.43
N ILE A 68 -3.15 2.92 -11.67
CA ILE A 68 -2.05 2.74 -10.72
C ILE A 68 -1.00 3.83 -10.90
N TYR A 69 -0.57 4.42 -9.77
CA TYR A 69 0.50 5.41 -9.66
C TYR A 69 1.63 4.82 -8.80
N PRO A 70 2.58 4.08 -9.43
CA PRO A 70 3.68 3.44 -8.73
C PRO A 70 4.80 4.41 -8.40
N ALA A 71 5.83 3.93 -7.70
CA ALA A 71 7.09 4.63 -7.44
C ALA A 71 6.91 6.03 -6.82
N LYS A 72 5.92 6.20 -5.94
CA LYS A 72 5.58 7.50 -5.29
C LYS A 72 5.24 8.62 -6.27
N SER A 73 4.76 8.29 -7.49
CA SER A 73 4.47 9.26 -8.55
C SER A 73 3.27 10.17 -8.24
N LEU A 74 2.36 9.79 -7.35
CA LEU A 74 1.20 10.61 -6.95
C LEU A 74 1.38 11.18 -5.54
N TYR A 75 1.68 10.32 -4.54
CA TYR A 75 1.91 10.72 -3.15
C TYR A 75 3.16 10.07 -2.58
N LYS A 76 3.89 10.79 -1.72
CA LYS A 76 5.03 10.24 -1.00
C LYS A 76 4.59 9.14 -0.01
N PRO A 77 5.49 8.20 0.34
CA PRO A 77 5.13 7.02 1.15
C PRO A 77 4.43 7.32 2.47
N LYS A 78 4.85 8.37 3.18
CA LYS A 78 4.30 8.76 4.49
C LYS A 78 3.13 9.75 4.38
N GLU A 79 2.73 10.13 3.17
CA GLU A 79 1.69 11.15 2.93
C GLU A 79 0.39 10.55 2.40
N GLN A 80 0.28 9.23 2.25
CA GLN A 80 -0.87 8.58 1.58
C GLN A 80 -2.15 8.55 2.43
N TRP A 81 -2.04 8.50 3.76
CA TRP A 81 -3.18 8.37 4.65
C TRP A 81 -4.17 9.54 4.54
N LYS A 82 -3.66 10.78 4.62
CA LYS A 82 -4.53 11.96 4.59
C LYS A 82 -5.34 12.09 3.30
N PRO A 83 -4.76 11.92 2.08
CA PRO A 83 -5.54 11.92 0.84
C PRO A 83 -6.62 10.85 0.77
N MET A 84 -6.41 9.64 1.32
CA MET A 84 -7.46 8.62 1.40
C MET A 84 -8.63 9.07 2.28
N THR A 85 -8.35 9.54 3.50
CA THR A 85 -9.40 9.96 4.43
C THR A 85 -10.14 11.23 3.99
N THR A 86 -9.62 11.95 2.99
CA THR A 86 -10.26 13.16 2.42
C THR A 86 -10.80 12.96 1.00
N GLY A 87 -10.81 11.72 0.47
CA GLY A 87 -11.33 11.41 -0.84
C GLY A 87 -10.50 11.91 -2.04
N GLN A 88 -9.24 12.29 -1.82
CA GLN A 88 -8.33 12.71 -2.89
C GLN A 88 -7.58 11.53 -3.53
N LEU A 89 -7.49 10.42 -2.81
CA LEU A 89 -6.91 9.15 -3.22
C LEU A 89 -7.89 8.04 -2.89
N ASP A 90 -8.19 7.18 -3.86
CA ASP A 90 -9.20 6.14 -3.72
C ASP A 90 -8.62 4.86 -3.11
N ILE A 91 -7.41 4.46 -3.54
CA ILE A 91 -6.75 3.22 -3.09
C ILE A 91 -5.29 3.52 -2.77
N SER A 92 -4.79 2.95 -1.69
CA SER A 92 -3.37 2.99 -1.36
C SER A 92 -2.84 1.65 -0.88
N ALA A 93 -1.62 1.31 -1.31
CA ALA A 93 -0.85 0.21 -0.74
C ALA A 93 0.41 0.80 -0.09
N PHE A 94 0.51 0.71 1.24
CA PHE A 94 1.64 1.24 2.00
C PHE A 94 1.76 0.54 3.37
N PRO A 95 2.95 0.54 3.98
CA PRO A 95 3.10 0.06 5.35
C PRO A 95 2.28 0.92 6.31
N LEU A 96 1.32 0.32 7.01
CA LEU A 96 0.37 1.07 7.85
C LEU A 96 1.05 1.90 8.94
N ALA A 97 2.18 1.44 9.47
CA ALA A 97 3.01 2.19 10.42
C ALA A 97 3.52 3.55 9.88
N TYR A 98 3.47 3.80 8.57
CA TYR A 98 3.79 5.14 8.02
C TYR A 98 2.71 6.18 8.33
N ALA A 99 1.53 5.74 8.72
CA ALA A 99 0.43 6.58 9.17
C ALA A 99 0.30 6.68 10.70
N SER A 100 1.24 6.14 11.48
CA SER A 100 1.19 6.12 12.96
C SER A 100 1.18 7.50 13.62
N LYS A 101 1.56 8.55 12.89
CA LYS A 101 1.39 9.93 13.36
C LYS A 101 -0.08 10.35 13.52
N PHE A 102 -1.01 9.67 12.81
CA PHE A 102 -2.45 9.92 12.90
C PHE A 102 -3.10 8.97 13.92
N HIS A 103 -2.65 7.71 13.93
CA HIS A 103 -3.14 6.64 14.79
C HIS A 103 -1.93 5.83 15.28
N PRO A 104 -1.43 6.09 16.50
CA PRO A 104 -0.25 5.40 17.05
C PRO A 104 -0.38 3.87 17.07
N GLU A 105 -1.61 3.35 17.14
CA GLU A 105 -1.95 1.94 17.12
C GLU A 105 -1.45 1.23 15.85
N PHE A 106 -1.29 1.96 14.76
CA PHE A 106 -0.78 1.43 13.50
C PHE A 106 0.67 0.94 13.58
N ASP A 107 1.46 1.42 14.55
CA ASP A 107 2.80 0.88 14.82
C ASP A 107 2.78 -0.60 15.23
N ALA A 108 1.67 -1.08 15.81
CA ALA A 108 1.50 -2.48 16.20
C ALA A 108 1.62 -3.45 15.01
N THR A 109 1.23 -3.02 13.81
CA THR A 109 1.32 -3.85 12.59
C THR A 109 2.76 -4.11 12.13
N LEU A 110 3.71 -3.34 12.63
CA LEU A 110 5.12 -3.44 12.28
C LEU A 110 6.01 -3.58 13.53
N MET A 111 5.46 -4.06 14.64
CA MET A 111 6.23 -4.25 15.88
C MET A 111 7.15 -5.47 15.77
N PRO A 112 8.44 -5.34 16.09
CA PRO A 112 9.39 -6.44 16.05
C PRO A 112 8.95 -7.65 16.88
N GLY A 113 9.08 -8.85 16.32
CA GLY A 113 8.78 -10.11 17.02
C GLY A 113 7.30 -10.46 17.21
N THR A 114 6.37 -9.59 16.83
CA THR A 114 4.93 -9.83 16.98
C THR A 114 4.45 -10.97 16.10
N VAL A 115 4.91 -11.03 14.85
CA VAL A 115 4.54 -12.08 13.89
C VAL A 115 5.76 -12.92 13.54
N LYS A 116 5.66 -14.25 13.78
CA LYS A 116 6.79 -15.17 13.65
C LYS A 116 6.94 -15.77 12.25
N ASN A 117 5.84 -16.01 11.56
CA ASN A 117 5.77 -16.61 10.22
C ASN A 117 4.40 -16.33 9.57
N HIS A 118 4.21 -16.77 8.32
CA HIS A 118 2.97 -16.52 7.59
C HIS A 118 1.74 -17.18 8.21
N ASP A 119 1.85 -18.39 8.77
CA ASP A 119 0.73 -19.03 9.48
C ASP A 119 0.32 -18.23 10.72
N HIS A 120 1.30 -17.65 11.42
CA HIS A 120 1.00 -16.74 12.52
C HIS A 120 0.36 -15.44 12.00
N ALA A 121 0.80 -14.90 10.88
CA ALA A 121 0.20 -13.72 10.25
C ALA A 121 -1.27 -13.95 9.89
N LEU A 122 -1.62 -15.10 9.33
CA LEU A 122 -3.01 -15.46 9.01
C LEU A 122 -3.90 -15.52 10.26
N ARG A 123 -3.41 -16.08 11.37
CA ARG A 123 -4.14 -16.07 12.66
C ARG A 123 -4.22 -14.65 13.23
N PHE A 124 -3.13 -13.90 13.16
CA PHE A 124 -3.04 -12.54 13.66
C PHE A 124 -4.05 -11.61 12.97
N ASN A 125 -4.22 -11.75 11.64
CA ASN A 125 -5.21 -10.99 10.86
C ASN A 125 -6.66 -11.20 11.33
N LYS A 126 -6.94 -12.35 11.96
CA LYS A 126 -8.25 -12.68 12.53
C LYS A 126 -8.32 -12.39 14.04
N GLY A 127 -7.23 -11.95 14.62
CA GLY A 127 -7.12 -11.70 16.06
C GLY A 127 -7.68 -10.33 16.49
N PRO A 128 -7.85 -10.12 17.80
CA PRO A 128 -8.48 -8.91 18.34
C PRO A 128 -7.72 -7.65 18.00
N MET A 129 -6.37 -7.68 17.96
CA MET A 129 -5.55 -6.51 17.62
C MET A 129 -5.83 -6.04 16.19
N MET A 130 -5.83 -6.94 15.19
CA MET A 130 -6.11 -6.56 13.81
C MET A 130 -7.58 -6.17 13.61
N THR A 131 -8.49 -6.75 14.38
CA THR A 131 -9.90 -6.33 14.41
C THR A 131 -10.02 -4.87 14.85
N GLU A 132 -9.33 -4.49 15.93
CA GLU A 132 -9.33 -3.11 16.42
C GLU A 132 -8.65 -2.14 15.44
N ILE A 133 -7.52 -2.52 14.85
CA ILE A 133 -6.86 -1.71 13.81
C ILE A 133 -7.78 -1.48 12.61
N LYS A 134 -8.47 -2.52 12.14
CA LYS A 134 -9.43 -2.40 11.02
C LYS A 134 -10.62 -1.54 11.41
N ARG A 135 -11.08 -1.59 12.64
CA ARG A 135 -12.13 -0.69 13.16
C ARG A 135 -11.67 0.77 13.09
N ILE A 136 -10.47 1.10 13.58
CA ILE A 136 -9.91 2.45 13.52
C ILE A 136 -9.82 2.94 12.07
N ILE A 137 -9.40 2.08 11.14
CA ILE A 137 -9.34 2.39 9.71
C ILE A 137 -10.74 2.69 9.15
N THR A 138 -11.73 1.87 9.51
CA THR A 138 -13.12 2.03 9.05
C THR A 138 -13.75 3.30 9.63
N ASP A 139 -13.51 3.62 10.89
CA ASP A 139 -13.97 4.84 11.53
C ASP A 139 -13.38 6.10 10.88
N ALA A 140 -12.21 5.99 10.28
CA ALA A 140 -11.60 7.05 9.47
C ALA A 140 -12.14 7.13 8.01
N GLY A 141 -13.16 6.33 7.66
CA GLY A 141 -13.78 6.31 6.33
C GLY A 141 -13.01 5.50 5.28
N VAL A 142 -12.11 4.60 5.70
CA VAL A 142 -11.29 3.77 4.81
C VAL A 142 -11.61 2.29 5.03
N VAL A 143 -11.54 1.48 3.99
CA VAL A 143 -11.77 0.03 4.05
C VAL A 143 -10.48 -0.71 3.72
N VAL A 144 -10.16 -1.74 4.49
CA VAL A 144 -9.04 -2.65 4.21
C VAL A 144 -9.48 -3.68 3.17
N LEU A 145 -8.87 -3.64 1.99
CA LEU A 145 -9.14 -4.60 0.92
C LEU A 145 -8.31 -5.88 1.08
N SER A 146 -7.05 -5.75 1.50
CA SER A 146 -6.14 -6.90 1.66
C SER A 146 -5.06 -6.59 2.69
N ASP A 147 -4.61 -7.61 3.40
CA ASP A 147 -3.44 -7.58 4.28
C ASP A 147 -2.30 -8.34 3.63
N ALA A 148 -1.11 -7.72 3.51
CA ALA A 148 0.10 -8.36 3.02
C ALA A 148 1.19 -8.36 4.09
N TRP A 149 1.75 -9.54 4.36
CA TRP A 149 2.82 -9.74 5.33
C TRP A 149 4.09 -10.20 4.63
N LEU A 150 5.18 -9.50 4.89
CA LEU A 150 6.49 -9.80 4.31
C LEU A 150 7.48 -10.12 5.42
N GLY A 151 8.30 -11.13 5.21
CA GLY A 151 9.44 -11.42 6.08
C GLY A 151 10.41 -10.25 6.09
N GLY A 152 10.89 -9.88 7.29
CA GLY A 152 11.92 -8.87 7.48
C GLY A 152 13.24 -9.50 7.91
N GLY A 153 14.35 -8.81 7.62
CA GLY A 153 15.68 -9.21 8.04
C GLY A 153 16.63 -8.03 8.02
N PHE A 154 17.84 -8.27 8.51
CA PHE A 154 18.91 -7.28 8.44
C PHE A 154 19.80 -7.56 7.24
N ALA A 155 20.15 -6.50 6.52
CA ALA A 155 21.22 -6.50 5.52
C ALA A 155 22.28 -5.49 5.95
N SER A 156 23.55 -5.85 5.82
CA SER A 156 24.69 -5.00 6.18
C SER A 156 25.80 -5.19 5.16
N LYS A 157 26.55 -4.13 4.89
CA LYS A 157 27.65 -4.14 3.91
C LYS A 157 28.86 -4.96 4.37
N SER A 158 29.29 -4.81 5.60
CA SER A 158 30.57 -5.32 6.07
C SER A 158 30.49 -6.19 7.33
N LYS A 159 29.47 -6.00 8.16
CA LYS A 159 29.34 -6.70 9.45
C LYS A 159 27.99 -7.36 9.56
N CYS A 160 27.97 -8.70 9.68
CA CYS A 160 26.71 -9.43 9.92
C CYS A 160 26.07 -9.02 11.25
N ILE A 161 24.79 -8.74 11.25
CA ILE A 161 24.00 -8.46 12.44
C ILE A 161 23.35 -9.77 12.89
N LYS A 162 23.99 -10.44 13.86
CA LYS A 162 23.52 -11.70 14.46
C LYS A 162 22.93 -11.50 15.85
N ASN A 163 23.47 -10.53 16.59
CA ASN A 163 23.09 -10.19 17.96
C ASN A 163 22.81 -8.68 18.06
N PRO A 164 22.05 -8.23 19.06
CA PRO A 164 21.80 -6.81 19.26
C PRO A 164 23.08 -5.96 19.37
N SER A 165 24.12 -6.48 20.04
CA SER A 165 25.43 -5.81 20.17
C SER A 165 26.13 -5.55 18.82
N ASP A 166 25.81 -6.28 17.78
CA ASP A 166 26.39 -6.08 16.44
C ASP A 166 25.89 -4.79 15.77
N ALA A 167 24.75 -4.27 16.20
CA ALA A 167 24.18 -3.02 15.72
C ALA A 167 24.87 -1.78 16.32
N LYS A 168 25.59 -1.94 17.44
CA LYS A 168 26.22 -0.83 18.17
C LYS A 168 27.20 -0.05 17.27
N GLY A 169 26.98 1.26 17.21
CA GLY A 169 27.82 2.20 16.43
C GLY A 169 27.56 2.20 14.93
N GLN A 170 26.63 1.39 14.42
CA GLN A 170 26.22 1.45 13.02
C GLN A 170 25.10 2.46 12.82
N VAL A 171 25.07 3.14 11.67
CA VAL A 171 23.91 3.94 11.25
C VAL A 171 22.98 3.02 10.47
N MET A 172 21.81 2.75 11.04
CA MET A 172 20.86 1.78 10.49
C MET A 172 19.53 2.43 10.09
N ARG A 173 18.88 1.82 9.13
CA ARG A 173 17.54 2.20 8.70
C ARG A 173 16.52 1.17 9.17
N ALA A 174 15.40 1.64 9.70
CA ALA A 174 14.24 0.80 9.92
C ALA A 174 12.94 1.44 9.43
N ALA A 175 11.91 0.62 9.31
CA ALA A 175 10.59 1.04 8.89
C ALA A 175 9.69 1.24 10.12
N GLY A 176 9.40 2.47 10.48
CA GLY A 176 8.48 2.80 11.58
C GLY A 176 9.17 2.97 12.93
N LYS A 177 8.41 3.51 13.87
CA LYS A 177 8.89 3.94 15.18
C LYS A 177 9.40 2.78 16.03
N ALA A 178 8.65 1.68 16.09
CA ALA A 178 8.99 0.53 16.93
C ALA A 178 10.33 -0.11 16.54
N PHE A 179 10.60 -0.27 15.24
CA PHE A 179 11.90 -0.75 14.76
C PHE A 179 13.04 0.22 15.04
N ASN A 180 12.79 1.53 14.90
CA ASN A 180 13.80 2.54 15.25
C ASN A 180 14.19 2.42 16.73
N GLN A 181 13.21 2.37 17.63
CA GLN A 181 13.45 2.20 19.08
C GLN A 181 14.19 0.91 19.41
N MET A 182 13.88 -0.19 18.74
CA MET A 182 14.62 -1.46 18.92
C MET A 182 16.10 -1.30 18.56
N LEU A 183 16.40 -0.67 17.44
CA LEU A 183 17.79 -0.47 17.00
C LEU A 183 18.54 0.56 17.85
N GLU A 184 17.89 1.63 18.26
CA GLU A 184 18.43 2.61 19.21
C GLU A 184 18.79 1.94 20.55
N ALA A 185 17.92 1.08 21.08
CA ALA A 185 18.18 0.31 22.28
C ALA A 185 19.37 -0.67 22.11
N ALA A 186 19.65 -1.12 20.88
CA ALA A 186 20.83 -1.91 20.54
C ALA A 186 22.10 -1.06 20.30
N GLY A 187 22.01 0.27 20.45
CA GLY A 187 23.14 1.19 20.31
C GLY A 187 23.43 1.63 18.87
N ALA A 188 22.50 1.47 17.96
CA ALA A 188 22.61 1.99 16.60
C ALA A 188 22.16 3.46 16.49
N GLY A 189 22.78 4.21 15.59
CA GLY A 189 22.25 5.46 15.09
C GLY A 189 21.15 5.20 14.07
N ILE A 190 20.11 6.05 14.03
CA ILE A 190 18.96 5.83 13.16
C ILE A 190 18.88 6.85 12.04
N GLN A 191 18.76 6.35 10.82
CA GLN A 191 18.37 7.13 9.64
C GLN A 191 16.97 6.69 9.21
N SER A 192 15.96 7.52 9.49
CA SER A 192 14.58 7.23 9.14
C SER A 192 14.28 7.60 7.68
N MET A 193 14.00 6.59 6.86
CA MET A 193 13.60 6.78 5.46
C MET A 193 12.60 5.71 5.00
N PRO A 194 11.75 5.97 3.99
CA PRO A 194 10.90 4.97 3.35
C PRO A 194 11.73 3.87 2.66
N SER A 195 11.13 2.70 2.47
CA SER A 195 11.82 1.58 1.81
C SER A 195 12.22 1.87 0.35
N SER A 196 11.51 2.76 -0.33
CA SER A 196 11.84 3.22 -1.69
C SER A 196 13.12 4.07 -1.78
N GLU A 197 13.70 4.49 -0.66
CA GLU A 197 14.90 5.32 -0.59
C GLU A 197 16.13 4.56 -0.09
N ILE A 198 15.98 3.28 0.29
CA ILE A 198 17.08 2.46 0.82
C ILE A 198 18.24 2.36 -0.16
N TYR A 199 17.97 2.11 -1.45
CA TYR A 199 19.02 1.98 -2.47
C TYR A 199 19.89 3.24 -2.54
N THR A 200 19.27 4.40 -2.65
CA THR A 200 19.97 5.69 -2.64
C THR A 200 20.69 5.94 -1.32
N GLY A 201 20.06 5.58 -0.19
CA GLY A 201 20.68 5.69 1.14
C GLY A 201 21.96 4.86 1.28
N LEU A 202 21.98 3.66 0.69
CA LEU A 202 23.18 2.81 0.65
C LEU A 202 24.26 3.37 -0.30
N GLN A 203 23.88 3.86 -1.47
CA GLN A 203 24.83 4.47 -2.41
C GLN A 203 25.50 5.71 -1.84
N LEU A 204 24.75 6.56 -1.14
CA LEU A 204 25.24 7.79 -0.53
C LEU A 204 25.86 7.55 0.85
N SER A 205 26.00 6.31 1.29
CA SER A 205 26.51 5.95 2.62
C SER A 205 25.76 6.65 3.77
N LEU A 206 24.46 6.90 3.61
CA LEU A 206 23.62 7.45 4.69
C LEU A 206 23.23 6.41 5.74
N ILE A 207 23.32 5.13 5.36
CA ILE A 207 23.07 3.98 6.24
C ILE A 207 24.20 2.95 6.06
N HIS A 208 24.44 2.16 7.10
CA HIS A 208 25.51 1.15 7.21
C HIS A 208 26.94 1.74 7.13
N ILE A 209 27.12 2.86 7.73
CA ILE A 209 28.43 3.44 7.89
C ILE A 209 29.09 2.85 9.16
#